data_12b260b0363a2e90dcce09324116d806
#
_entry.id   12b260b0363a2e90dcce09324116d806
#
_cell.length_a   1.000
_cell.length_b   1.000
_cell.length_c   1.000
_cell.angle_alpha   90.00
_cell.angle_beta   90.00
_cell.angle_gamma   90.00
#
_symmetry.space_group_name_H-M   'P 1'
#
loop_
_entity.id
_entity.type
_entity.pdbx_description
1 polymer ?
#
loop_
_entity_poly.entity_id
_entity_poly.type
_entity_poly.pdbx_seq_one_letter_code
_entity_poly.pdbx_strand_id
1 'polypeptide(L)'
;MKKPAIFFLFASLTVLLSFTAYSQTQDSTIKYKDGTYSGQSRAKYIYEPYWGSVHLTIKNGYVSDIRFVIRDSNLHETFDANYEKHFEGNAEYIQQSRNDWKGVQSYPIIYSDKQDINKVDAVSGATWSYNIFKASVNEALKNAK
;
A
#
# COMPACT_ATOMS: atom_id res chain seq x y z
N MET A 1 -55.29 55.85 27.31
CA MET A 1 -53.98 55.66 26.63
C MET A 1 -53.72 54.15 26.48
N LYS A 2 -53.90 53.62 25.26
CA LYS A 2 -53.65 52.19 24.97
C LYS A 2 -52.26 52.05 24.39
N LYS A 3 -51.40 51.21 25.01
CA LYS A 3 -50.06 50.89 24.52
C LYS A 3 -50.17 49.80 23.43
N PRO A 4 -49.46 49.89 22.30
CA PRO A 4 -49.45 48.81 21.33
C PRO A 4 -48.45 47.71 21.77
N ALA A 5 -48.89 46.46 21.67
CA ALA A 5 -48.06 45.29 21.86
C ALA A 5 -47.26 45.04 20.57
N ILE A 6 -45.93 45.00 20.70
CA ILE A 6 -45.02 44.68 19.59
C ILE A 6 -44.86 43.13 19.57
N PHE A 7 -45.38 42.50 18.53
CA PHE A 7 -45.17 41.09 18.23
C PHE A 7 -43.81 40.91 17.54
N PHE A 8 -42.84 40.31 18.27
CA PHE A 8 -41.60 39.86 17.64
C PHE A 8 -41.85 38.51 16.99
N LEU A 9 -41.83 38.54 15.63
CA LEU A 9 -41.86 37.32 14.86
C LEU A 9 -40.44 36.74 14.76
N PHE A 10 -40.15 35.67 15.49
CA PHE A 10 -38.91 34.91 15.34
C PHE A 10 -39.04 34.02 14.12
N ALA A 11 -38.43 34.43 13.02
CA ALA A 11 -38.22 33.56 11.86
C ALA A 11 -37.05 32.61 12.17
N SER A 12 -37.34 31.35 12.50
CA SER A 12 -36.35 30.33 12.63
C SER A 12 -35.88 29.85 11.25
N LEU A 13 -34.68 30.28 10.84
CA LEU A 13 -34.01 29.81 9.64
C LEU A 13 -33.42 28.42 9.90
N THR A 14 -34.16 27.38 9.53
CA THR A 14 -33.62 25.98 9.53
C THR A 14 -32.71 25.80 8.32
N VAL A 15 -31.40 25.86 8.54
CA VAL A 15 -30.40 25.46 7.54
C VAL A 15 -30.40 23.94 7.44
N LEU A 16 -31.00 23.42 6.40
CA LEU A 16 -30.85 22.01 5.99
C LEU A 16 -29.44 21.81 5.41
N LEU A 17 -28.53 21.29 6.24
CA LEU A 17 -27.25 20.77 5.78
C LEU A 17 -27.52 19.46 5.01
N SER A 18 -27.59 19.56 3.68
CA SER A 18 -27.58 18.41 2.80
C SER A 18 -26.19 17.77 2.86
N PHE A 19 -26.00 16.73 3.65
CA PHE A 19 -24.86 15.83 3.55
C PHE A 19 -25.00 15.07 2.23
N THR A 20 -24.35 15.56 1.18
CA THR A 20 -24.07 14.73 0.00
C THR A 20 -23.04 13.69 0.43
N ALA A 21 -23.49 12.47 0.70
CA ALA A 21 -22.62 11.33 0.80
C ALA A 21 -21.88 11.17 -0.54
N TYR A 22 -20.60 11.55 -0.56
CA TYR A 22 -19.71 11.18 -1.65
C TYR A 22 -19.57 9.67 -1.60
N SER A 23 -20.38 8.98 -2.37
CA SER A 23 -20.17 7.57 -2.68
C SER A 23 -18.89 7.51 -3.49
N GLN A 24 -17.78 7.15 -2.86
CA GLN A 24 -16.58 6.74 -3.59
C GLN A 24 -16.97 5.48 -4.36
N THR A 25 -17.21 5.62 -5.63
CA THR A 25 -17.27 4.50 -6.56
C THR A 25 -15.88 3.88 -6.59
N GLN A 26 -15.65 2.86 -5.75
CA GLN A 26 -14.54 1.93 -5.90
C GLN A 26 -14.79 1.15 -7.19
N ASP A 27 -14.31 1.68 -8.30
CA ASP A 27 -14.21 0.94 -9.55
C ASP A 27 -12.97 0.04 -9.46
N SER A 28 -13.03 -1.01 -8.66
CA SER A 28 -12.07 -2.09 -8.70
C SER A 28 -12.79 -3.37 -9.10
N THR A 29 -12.74 -3.66 -10.37
CA THR A 29 -13.37 -4.81 -11.01
C THR A 29 -12.68 -6.14 -10.71
N ILE A 30 -11.55 -6.16 -9.98
CA ILE A 30 -10.81 -7.38 -9.66
C ILE A 30 -11.23 -7.86 -8.27
N LYS A 31 -12.12 -8.85 -8.24
CA LYS A 31 -12.42 -9.60 -7.01
C LYS A 31 -11.60 -10.87 -6.99
N TYR A 32 -10.83 -11.03 -5.94
CA TYR A 32 -10.06 -12.24 -5.67
C TYR A 32 -10.86 -13.21 -4.80
N LYS A 33 -10.48 -14.48 -4.83
CA LYS A 33 -11.01 -15.49 -3.93
C LYS A 33 -10.49 -15.25 -2.51
N ASP A 34 -11.37 -15.29 -1.52
CA ASP A 34 -11.02 -15.10 -0.11
C ASP A 34 -10.04 -16.19 0.37
N GLY A 35 -9.07 -15.80 1.18
CA GLY A 35 -8.04 -16.70 1.69
C GLY A 35 -6.74 -15.97 2.02
N THR A 36 -5.73 -16.76 2.39
CA THR A 36 -4.36 -16.28 2.63
C THR A 36 -3.44 -16.83 1.55
N TYR A 37 -2.64 -15.97 0.96
CA TYR A 37 -1.79 -16.29 -0.18
C TYR A 37 -0.37 -15.82 0.07
N SER A 38 0.60 -16.53 -0.51
CA SER A 38 2.00 -16.17 -0.44
C SER A 38 2.63 -16.22 -1.83
N GLY A 39 3.55 -15.30 -2.09
CA GLY A 39 4.30 -15.27 -3.33
C GLY A 39 5.73 -14.80 -3.12
N GLN A 40 6.63 -15.27 -3.96
CA GLN A 40 8.04 -14.93 -3.91
C GLN A 40 8.51 -14.40 -5.25
N SER A 41 9.36 -13.37 -5.24
CA SER A 41 9.95 -12.82 -6.46
C SER A 41 10.90 -13.80 -7.16
N ARG A 42 11.34 -14.86 -6.50
CA ARG A 42 12.18 -15.93 -7.07
C ARG A 42 11.54 -16.63 -8.27
N ALA A 43 10.24 -16.63 -8.37
CA ALA A 43 9.55 -17.13 -9.56
C ALA A 43 9.96 -16.38 -10.85
N LYS A 44 10.37 -15.10 -10.72
CA LYS A 44 10.84 -14.26 -11.82
C LYS A 44 12.36 -14.03 -11.79
N TYR A 45 12.94 -13.87 -10.60
CA TYR A 45 14.36 -13.51 -10.38
C TYR A 45 15.11 -14.70 -9.76
N ILE A 46 15.27 -15.77 -10.51
CA ILE A 46 15.74 -17.08 -10.03
C ILE A 46 17.21 -17.04 -9.53
N TYR A 47 18.05 -16.23 -10.17
CA TYR A 47 19.50 -16.22 -9.92
C TYR A 47 19.97 -15.05 -9.06
N GLU A 48 19.07 -14.16 -8.65
CA GLU A 48 19.44 -13.03 -7.80
C GLU A 48 19.59 -13.47 -6.34
N PRO A 49 20.62 -12.96 -5.61
CA PRO A 49 20.78 -13.25 -4.19
C PRO A 49 19.63 -12.67 -3.35
N TYR A 50 19.05 -11.56 -3.81
CA TYR A 50 17.93 -10.92 -3.16
C TYR A 50 16.59 -11.46 -3.65
N TRP A 51 15.70 -11.70 -2.73
CA TRP A 51 14.35 -12.12 -3.07
C TRP A 51 13.30 -11.58 -2.08
N GLY A 52 12.18 -11.17 -2.61
CA GLY A 52 11.05 -10.72 -1.84
C GLY A 52 10.07 -11.84 -1.55
N SER A 53 9.41 -11.77 -0.42
CA SER A 53 8.20 -12.55 -0.15
C SER A 53 7.07 -11.66 0.30
N VAL A 54 5.88 -11.95 -0.23
CA VAL A 54 4.61 -11.32 0.16
C VAL A 54 3.73 -12.39 0.81
N HIS A 55 3.10 -12.00 1.92
CA HIS A 55 1.98 -12.72 2.52
C HIS A 55 0.79 -11.77 2.54
N LEU A 56 -0.32 -12.17 1.97
CA LEU A 56 -1.53 -11.35 1.91
C LEU A 56 -2.77 -12.15 2.31
N THR A 57 -3.72 -11.44 2.90
CA THR A 57 -5.04 -11.98 3.24
C THR A 57 -6.08 -11.25 2.42
N ILE A 58 -6.97 -12.01 1.80
CA ILE A 58 -8.11 -11.51 1.01
C ILE A 58 -9.38 -11.79 1.76
N LYS A 59 -10.23 -10.75 1.92
CA LYS A 59 -11.57 -10.82 2.51
C LYS A 59 -12.55 -10.05 1.64
N ASN A 60 -13.68 -10.65 1.34
CA ASN A 60 -14.72 -10.07 0.48
C ASN A 60 -14.21 -9.69 -0.91
N GLY A 61 -13.21 -10.42 -1.41
CA GLY A 61 -12.59 -10.18 -2.72
C GLY A 61 -11.53 -9.06 -2.75
N TYR A 62 -11.14 -8.51 -1.59
CA TYR A 62 -10.15 -7.41 -1.48
C TYR A 62 -9.00 -7.80 -0.55
N VAL A 63 -7.82 -7.26 -0.81
CA VAL A 63 -6.66 -7.42 0.07
C VAL A 63 -6.90 -6.64 1.36
N SER A 64 -7.03 -7.35 2.47
CA SER A 64 -7.29 -6.80 3.80
C SER A 64 -6.05 -6.70 4.67
N ASP A 65 -5.02 -7.48 4.38
CA ASP A 65 -3.70 -7.42 5.04
C ASP A 65 -2.62 -7.83 4.06
N ILE A 66 -1.46 -7.21 4.14
CA ILE A 66 -0.29 -7.54 3.33
C ILE A 66 1.00 -7.25 4.08
N ARG A 67 1.93 -8.20 4.02
CA ARG A 67 3.30 -8.06 4.52
C ARG A 67 4.28 -8.33 3.41
N PHE A 68 5.33 -7.53 3.36
CA PHE A 68 6.40 -7.65 2.39
C PHE A 68 7.76 -7.59 3.08
N VAL A 69 8.64 -8.51 2.73
CA VAL A 69 10.04 -8.53 3.18
C VAL A 69 10.95 -8.89 2.02
N ILE A 70 12.15 -8.34 2.01
CA ILE A 70 13.24 -8.74 1.10
C ILE A 70 14.33 -9.40 1.93
N ARG A 71 14.87 -10.51 1.43
CA ARG A 71 15.96 -11.27 2.05
C ARG A 71 17.16 -11.31 1.13
N ASP A 72 18.34 -11.27 1.74
CA ASP A 72 19.60 -11.59 1.08
C ASP A 72 19.99 -13.04 1.43
N SER A 73 20.08 -13.88 0.41
CA SER A 73 20.47 -15.27 0.60
C SER A 73 21.98 -15.47 0.83
N ASN A 74 22.82 -14.54 0.40
CA ASN A 74 24.27 -14.62 0.59
C ASN A 74 24.67 -14.27 2.02
N LEU A 75 24.07 -13.23 2.58
CA LEU A 75 24.33 -12.78 3.94
C LEU A 75 23.39 -13.41 4.98
N HIS A 76 22.34 -14.13 4.53
CA HIS A 76 21.31 -14.69 5.39
C HIS A 76 20.58 -13.63 6.23
N GLU A 77 20.49 -12.40 5.73
CA GLU A 77 19.88 -11.27 6.42
C GLU A 77 18.58 -10.81 5.74
N THR A 78 17.78 -10.07 6.51
CA THR A 78 16.65 -9.32 5.97
C THR A 78 17.14 -7.93 5.57
N PHE A 79 16.69 -7.47 4.40
CA PHE A 79 16.91 -6.10 3.96
C PHE A 79 16.01 -5.17 4.79
N ASP A 80 16.62 -4.44 5.71
CA ASP A 80 15.95 -3.52 6.64
C ASP A 80 16.72 -2.20 6.77
N ALA A 81 16.35 -1.36 7.74
CA ALA A 81 16.99 -0.07 7.98
C ALA A 81 18.49 -0.17 8.30
N ASN A 82 18.95 -1.30 8.84
CA ASN A 82 20.36 -1.50 9.21
C ASN A 82 21.17 -2.09 8.05
N TYR A 83 20.54 -2.44 6.94
CA TYR A 83 21.21 -3.09 5.81
C TYR A 83 22.27 -2.20 5.16
N GLU A 84 22.12 -0.86 5.29
CA GLU A 84 23.09 0.13 4.80
C GLU A 84 24.51 -0.05 5.37
N LYS A 85 24.67 -0.73 6.52
CA LYS A 85 25.97 -1.06 7.13
C LYS A 85 26.91 -1.79 6.15
N HIS A 86 26.36 -2.56 5.22
CA HIS A 86 27.11 -3.31 4.22
C HIS A 86 27.71 -2.43 3.12
N PHE A 87 27.33 -1.15 3.08
CA PHE A 87 27.78 -0.16 2.11
C PHE A 87 28.64 0.95 2.73
N GLU A 88 29.23 0.69 3.92
CA GLU A 88 30.07 1.67 4.61
C GLU A 88 31.17 2.20 3.68
N GLY A 89 31.34 3.53 3.67
CA GLY A 89 32.27 4.21 2.76
C GLY A 89 31.71 4.52 1.36
N ASN A 90 30.51 4.01 0.99
CA ASN A 90 29.89 4.29 -0.30
C ASN A 90 28.55 5.03 -0.11
N ALA A 91 28.61 6.37 -0.17
CA ALA A 91 27.44 7.23 0.08
C ALA A 91 26.29 7.00 -0.88
N GLU A 92 26.56 6.63 -2.15
CA GLU A 92 25.52 6.37 -3.15
C GLU A 92 24.75 5.10 -2.82
N TYR A 93 25.43 4.01 -2.47
CA TYR A 93 24.78 2.76 -2.10
C TYR A 93 24.05 2.84 -0.75
N ILE A 94 24.58 3.62 0.20
CA ILE A 94 23.87 3.95 1.45
C ILE A 94 22.55 4.64 1.13
N GLN A 95 22.59 5.69 0.28
CA GLN A 95 21.37 6.41 -0.10
C GLN A 95 20.39 5.52 -0.87
N GLN A 96 20.88 4.68 -1.78
CA GLN A 96 20.06 3.74 -2.51
C GLN A 96 19.39 2.73 -1.58
N SER A 97 20.13 2.16 -0.62
CA SER A 97 19.59 1.26 0.40
C SER A 97 18.47 1.90 1.22
N ARG A 98 18.65 3.15 1.64
CA ARG A 98 17.62 3.92 2.37
C ARG A 98 16.36 4.13 1.54
N ASN A 99 16.53 4.46 0.26
CA ASN A 99 15.40 4.65 -0.66
C ASN A 99 14.62 3.35 -0.85
N ASP A 100 15.33 2.25 -1.10
CA ASP A 100 14.69 0.95 -1.28
C ASP A 100 14.01 0.44 0.00
N TRP A 101 14.62 0.68 1.17
CA TRP A 101 13.96 0.38 2.44
C TRP A 101 12.66 1.17 2.63
N LYS A 102 12.67 2.45 2.27
CA LYS A 102 11.44 3.26 2.25
C LYS A 102 10.40 2.66 1.32
N GLY A 103 10.80 2.17 0.15
CA GLY A 103 9.95 1.45 -0.77
C GLY A 103 9.35 0.19 -0.15
N VAL A 104 10.17 -0.64 0.50
CA VAL A 104 9.71 -1.87 1.18
C VAL A 104 8.60 -1.59 2.18
N GLN A 105 8.69 -0.49 2.93
CA GLN A 105 7.67 -0.07 3.89
C GLN A 105 6.41 0.52 3.22
N SER A 106 6.56 1.22 2.12
CA SER A 106 5.48 1.98 1.48
C SER A 106 4.62 1.13 0.55
N TYR A 107 5.20 0.19 -0.21
CA TYR A 107 4.47 -0.58 -1.23
C TYR A 107 3.30 -1.40 -0.70
N PRO A 108 3.37 -2.07 0.47
CA PRO A 108 2.20 -2.74 1.04
C PRO A 108 1.04 -1.78 1.31
N ILE A 109 1.34 -0.57 1.81
CA ILE A 109 0.34 0.45 2.13
C ILE A 109 -0.31 0.96 0.84
N ILE A 110 0.50 1.34 -0.15
CA ILE A 110 0.02 1.85 -1.44
C ILE A 110 -0.84 0.79 -2.15
N TYR A 111 -0.40 -0.46 -2.13
CA TYR A 111 -1.14 -1.55 -2.75
C TYR A 111 -2.47 -1.84 -2.04
N SER A 112 -2.49 -1.81 -0.71
CA SER A 112 -3.73 -1.96 0.07
C SER A 112 -4.77 -0.88 -0.26
N ASP A 113 -4.31 0.34 -0.53
CA ASP A 113 -5.19 1.44 -0.97
C ASP A 113 -5.68 1.25 -2.42
N LYS A 114 -4.77 0.92 -3.33
CA LYS A 114 -5.06 0.82 -4.77
C LYS A 114 -5.78 -0.48 -5.16
N GLN A 115 -5.57 -1.57 -4.44
CA GLN A 115 -6.11 -2.91 -4.70
C GLN A 115 -5.75 -3.48 -6.10
N ASP A 116 -4.90 -2.79 -6.85
CA ASP A 116 -4.43 -3.18 -8.18
C ASP A 116 -2.93 -2.90 -8.30
N ILE A 117 -2.15 -3.96 -8.47
CA ILE A 117 -0.69 -3.87 -8.57
C ILE A 117 -0.21 -3.04 -9.78
N ASN A 118 -1.02 -2.91 -10.81
CA ASN A 118 -0.70 -2.10 -11.97
C ASN A 118 -0.94 -0.60 -11.74
N LYS A 119 -1.66 -0.24 -10.68
CA LYS A 119 -1.88 1.15 -10.25
C LYS A 119 -0.88 1.60 -9.17
N VAL A 120 0.03 0.72 -8.77
CA VAL A 120 1.11 1.05 -7.83
C VAL A 120 2.31 1.54 -8.62
N ASP A 121 2.71 2.78 -8.41
CA ASP A 121 3.90 3.36 -8.99
C ASP A 121 5.13 3.16 -8.10
N ALA A 122 6.31 3.12 -8.72
CA ALA A 122 7.55 3.07 -7.97
C ALA A 122 7.79 4.36 -7.17
N VAL A 123 8.11 4.23 -5.89
CA VAL A 123 8.59 5.34 -5.07
C VAL A 123 9.93 5.81 -5.64
N SER A 124 10.14 7.14 -5.70
CA SER A 124 11.36 7.73 -6.25
C SER A 124 12.62 7.15 -5.58
N GLY A 125 13.53 6.64 -6.40
CA GLY A 125 14.78 6.01 -5.96
C GLY A 125 14.61 4.58 -5.41
N ALA A 126 13.40 3.98 -5.45
CA ALA A 126 13.13 2.65 -4.92
C ALA A 126 12.61 1.65 -6.00
N THR A 127 13.08 1.80 -7.23
CA THR A 127 12.64 0.98 -8.36
C THR A 127 13.05 -0.48 -8.21
N TRP A 128 14.21 -0.75 -7.60
CA TRP A 128 14.67 -2.11 -7.37
C TRP A 128 13.71 -2.87 -6.44
N SER A 129 13.43 -2.33 -5.26
CA SER A 129 12.48 -2.93 -4.30
C SER A 129 11.05 -3.00 -4.86
N TYR A 130 10.64 -2.04 -5.71
CA TYR A 130 9.36 -2.09 -6.42
C TYR A 130 9.24 -3.32 -7.34
N ASN A 131 10.26 -3.60 -8.13
CA ASN A 131 10.26 -4.74 -9.03
C ASN A 131 10.14 -6.07 -8.27
N ILE A 132 10.83 -6.19 -7.14
CA ILE A 132 10.76 -7.35 -6.25
C ILE A 132 9.35 -7.46 -5.63
N PHE A 133 8.79 -6.36 -5.14
CA PHE A 133 7.43 -6.33 -4.60
C PHE A 133 6.40 -6.77 -5.64
N LYS A 134 6.42 -6.15 -6.81
CA LYS A 134 5.48 -6.45 -7.90
C LYS A 134 5.54 -7.91 -8.34
N ALA A 135 6.74 -8.48 -8.44
CA ALA A 135 6.92 -9.89 -8.76
C ALA A 135 6.34 -10.80 -7.68
N SER A 136 6.56 -10.47 -6.39
CA SER A 136 6.05 -11.25 -5.26
C SER A 136 4.52 -11.21 -5.16
N VAL A 137 3.90 -10.03 -5.35
CA VAL A 137 2.44 -9.87 -5.38
C VAL A 137 1.82 -10.66 -6.52
N ASN A 138 2.37 -10.53 -7.72
CA ASN A 138 1.86 -11.26 -8.88
C ASN A 138 1.90 -12.78 -8.67
N GLU A 139 2.95 -13.29 -8.02
CA GLU A 139 3.06 -14.71 -7.70
C GLU A 139 2.00 -15.13 -6.66
N ALA A 140 1.80 -14.34 -5.60
CA ALA A 140 0.78 -14.62 -4.59
C ALA A 140 -0.63 -14.67 -5.18
N LEU A 141 -0.92 -13.77 -6.12
CA LEU A 141 -2.26 -13.64 -6.72
C LEU A 141 -2.59 -14.70 -7.79
N LYS A 142 -1.62 -15.50 -8.24
CA LYS A 142 -1.89 -16.57 -9.23
C LYS A 142 -2.95 -17.55 -8.74
N ASN A 143 -2.96 -17.86 -7.46
CA ASN A 143 -3.89 -18.80 -6.84
C ASN A 143 -5.14 -18.14 -6.24
N ALA A 144 -5.23 -16.82 -6.29
CA ALA A 144 -6.34 -16.03 -5.75
C ALA A 144 -7.38 -15.65 -6.82
N LYS A 145 -7.19 -16.05 -8.06
CA LYS A 145 -8.08 -15.75 -9.18
C LYS A 145 -9.10 -16.86 -9.39
#